data_fbb4055c8986dbb53203723c0d7d2fe9
#
_entry.id   fbb4055c8986dbb53203723c0d7d2fe9
#
_cell.length_a   1.000
_cell.length_b   1.000
_cell.length_c   1.000
_cell.angle_alpha   90.00
_cell.angle_beta   90.00
_cell.angle_gamma   90.00
#
_symmetry.space_group_name_H-M   'P 1'
#
loop_
_entity.id
_entity.type
_entity.pdbx_description
1 polymer ?
#
loop_
_entity_poly.entity_id
_entity_poly.type
_entity_poly.pdbx_seq_one_letter_code
_entity_poly.pdbx_strand_id
1 'polypeptide(L)'
;MNNEFNFEFPTIYRELLSQIDKTGEFLIENTGIVLYSKVDLEERNTTYQIEEWEPDFFLIGQEGDRAFFIKKYSDDTIYMNDLGALGSFEMKRISASIYEFINYAREYYDEMVQL
;
A
#
# COMPACT_ATOMS: atom_id res chain seq x y z
N MET A 1 20.32 7.36 -6.22
CA MET A 1 19.18 8.20 -6.49
C MET A 1 18.55 8.67 -5.20
N ASN A 2 18.15 9.90 -5.18
CA ASN A 2 17.52 10.43 -4.00
C ASN A 2 16.15 9.83 -3.79
N ASN A 3 15.89 9.49 -2.56
CA ASN A 3 14.56 9.13 -2.14
C ASN A 3 13.75 10.45 -2.08
N GLU A 4 12.70 10.53 -2.87
CA GLU A 4 11.85 11.71 -2.90
C GLU A 4 11.00 11.84 -1.66
N PHE A 5 10.95 10.76 -0.87
CA PHE A 5 10.16 10.70 0.34
C PHE A 5 11.10 10.86 1.54
N ASN A 6 10.57 11.35 2.63
CA ASN A 6 11.38 11.65 3.82
C ASN A 6 11.55 10.46 4.76
N PHE A 7 11.42 9.25 4.25
CA PHE A 7 11.64 8.03 5.01
C PHE A 7 12.10 6.92 4.07
N GLU A 8 12.72 5.89 4.63
CA GLU A 8 13.14 4.72 3.85
C GLU A 8 12.02 3.71 3.78
N PHE A 9 11.79 3.16 2.60
CA PHE A 9 10.82 2.08 2.44
C PHE A 9 11.35 0.81 3.08
N PRO A 10 10.45 -0.04 3.63
CA PRO A 10 10.85 -1.36 4.12
C PRO A 10 11.51 -2.16 3.00
N THR A 11 12.44 -3.03 3.38
CA THR A 11 13.32 -3.71 2.44
C THR A 11 12.57 -4.52 1.38
N ILE A 12 11.59 -5.34 1.81
CA ILE A 12 10.88 -6.21 0.87
C ILE A 12 10.01 -5.39 -0.07
N TYR A 13 9.32 -4.39 0.46
CA TYR A 13 8.50 -3.52 -0.37
C TYR A 13 9.35 -2.76 -1.39
N ARG A 14 10.51 -2.26 -0.96
CA ARG A 14 11.40 -1.52 -1.85
C ARG A 14 11.87 -2.39 -3.01
N GLU A 15 12.13 -3.67 -2.73
CA GLU A 15 12.53 -4.62 -3.76
C GLU A 15 11.43 -4.80 -4.81
N LEU A 16 10.20 -5.00 -4.36
CA LEU A 16 9.08 -5.12 -5.28
C LEU A 16 8.86 -3.83 -6.06
N LEU A 17 8.95 -2.69 -5.39
CA LEU A 17 8.73 -1.39 -6.04
C LEU A 17 9.68 -1.18 -7.21
N SER A 18 10.94 -1.60 -7.06
CA SER A 18 11.89 -1.46 -8.15
C SER A 18 11.49 -2.28 -9.38
N GLN A 19 10.78 -3.39 -9.18
CA GLN A 19 10.29 -4.19 -10.30
C GLN A 19 9.04 -3.56 -10.90
N ILE A 20 8.17 -3.03 -10.08
CA ILE A 20 6.95 -2.34 -10.57
C ILE A 20 7.33 -1.15 -11.43
N ASP A 21 8.36 -0.42 -11.04
CA ASP A 21 8.79 0.77 -11.77
C ASP A 21 9.22 0.47 -13.20
N LYS A 22 9.61 -0.76 -13.49
CA LYS A 22 10.00 -1.17 -14.83
C LYS A 22 8.82 -1.45 -15.73
N THR A 23 7.67 -1.78 -15.16
CA THR A 23 6.48 -2.19 -15.90
C THR A 23 5.29 -1.25 -15.72
N GLY A 24 5.41 -0.27 -14.83
CA GLY A 24 4.30 0.58 -14.45
C GLY A 24 3.60 0.00 -13.22
N GLU A 25 2.30 0.25 -13.10
CA GLU A 25 1.57 -0.28 -11.94
C GLU A 25 1.47 -1.80 -11.98
N PHE A 26 1.17 -2.40 -10.83
CA PHE A 26 1.04 -3.84 -10.69
C PHE A 26 -0.39 -4.19 -10.27
N LEU A 27 -1.10 -4.91 -11.12
CA LEU A 27 -2.45 -5.37 -10.83
C LEU A 27 -2.38 -6.79 -10.26
N ILE A 28 -2.93 -6.99 -9.07
CA ILE A 28 -2.94 -8.32 -8.46
C ILE A 28 -4.00 -9.18 -9.15
N GLU A 29 -3.60 -10.34 -9.66
CA GLU A 29 -4.45 -11.28 -10.35
C GLU A 29 -5.70 -11.63 -9.55
N ASN A 30 -6.84 -11.73 -10.23
CA ASN A 30 -8.13 -12.12 -9.66
C ASN A 30 -8.71 -11.11 -8.68
N THR A 31 -8.18 -9.88 -8.70
CA THR A 31 -8.66 -8.80 -7.84
C THR A 31 -8.68 -7.52 -8.63
N GLY A 32 -9.23 -6.45 -8.02
CA GLY A 32 -9.13 -5.11 -8.59
C GLY A 32 -8.04 -4.29 -7.92
N ILE A 33 -7.16 -4.93 -7.14
CA ILE A 33 -6.14 -4.21 -6.38
C ILE A 33 -4.98 -3.81 -7.29
N VAL A 34 -4.64 -2.53 -7.25
CA VAL A 34 -3.51 -1.97 -7.99
C VAL A 34 -2.47 -1.50 -6.98
N LEU A 35 -1.22 -1.95 -7.17
CA LEU A 35 -0.09 -1.44 -6.41
C LEU A 35 0.62 -0.42 -7.30
N TYR A 36 0.93 0.75 -6.74
CA TYR A 36 1.41 1.88 -7.52
C TYR A 36 2.89 1.78 -7.87
N SER A 37 3.24 2.34 -9.02
CA SER A 37 4.63 2.61 -9.36
C SER A 37 5.09 3.84 -8.58
N LYS A 38 6.39 4.09 -8.57
CA LYS A 38 6.96 5.20 -7.82
C LYS A 38 6.41 6.54 -8.27
N VAL A 39 6.15 6.69 -9.57
CA VAL A 39 5.59 7.93 -10.12
C VAL A 39 4.22 8.23 -9.50
N ASP A 40 3.40 7.20 -9.32
CA ASP A 40 2.05 7.40 -8.82
C ASP A 40 1.99 7.53 -7.30
N LEU A 41 3.01 7.04 -6.58
CA LEU A 41 3.01 7.09 -5.13
C LEU A 41 2.87 8.51 -4.58
N GLU A 42 3.67 9.43 -5.08
CA GLU A 42 3.64 10.80 -4.59
C GLU A 42 2.29 11.44 -4.87
N GLU A 43 1.81 11.27 -6.10
CA GLU A 43 0.54 11.85 -6.52
C GLU A 43 -0.63 11.33 -5.68
N ARG A 44 -0.67 10.02 -5.44
CA ARG A 44 -1.78 9.42 -4.70
C ARG A 44 -1.76 9.77 -3.22
N ASN A 45 -0.58 9.81 -2.61
CA ASN A 45 -0.47 10.21 -1.22
C ASN A 45 -0.85 11.67 -1.04
N THR A 46 -0.53 12.51 -2.01
CA THR A 46 -0.90 13.93 -1.97
C THR A 46 -2.40 14.10 -2.19
N THR A 47 -2.95 13.43 -3.20
CA THR A 47 -4.36 13.57 -3.55
C THR A 47 -5.27 13.19 -2.39
N TYR A 48 -4.95 12.11 -1.68
CA TYR A 48 -5.77 11.64 -0.58
C TYR A 48 -5.35 12.23 0.77
N GLN A 49 -4.38 13.14 0.77
CA GLN A 49 -3.93 13.85 1.98
C GLN A 49 -3.52 12.90 3.09
N ILE A 50 -2.79 11.84 2.72
CA ILE A 50 -2.38 10.82 3.68
C ILE A 50 -1.53 11.41 4.80
N GLU A 51 -0.63 12.33 4.47
CA GLU A 51 0.22 12.96 5.47
C GLU A 51 -0.60 13.68 6.54
N GLU A 52 -1.74 14.23 6.17
CA GLU A 52 -2.60 14.93 7.10
C GLU A 52 -3.40 13.98 7.99
N TRP A 53 -3.99 12.96 7.39
CA TRP A 53 -4.93 12.09 8.10
C TRP A 53 -4.29 10.89 8.78
N GLU A 54 -3.20 10.38 8.20
CA GLU A 54 -2.49 9.19 8.70
C GLU A 54 -0.99 9.41 8.57
N PRO A 55 -0.43 10.34 9.34
CA PRO A 55 0.98 10.75 9.16
C PRO A 55 2.00 9.64 9.38
N ASP A 56 1.63 8.56 10.08
CA ASP A 56 2.54 7.44 10.32
C ASP A 56 2.50 6.40 9.21
N PHE A 57 1.65 6.59 8.20
CA PHE A 57 1.43 5.60 7.15
C PHE A 57 1.68 6.18 5.77
N PHE A 58 1.85 5.27 4.80
CA PHE A 58 2.11 5.64 3.42
C PHE A 58 1.28 4.74 2.52
N LEU A 59 0.49 5.34 1.64
CA LEU A 59 -0.41 4.63 0.74
C LEU A 59 0.38 4.00 -0.39
N ILE A 60 0.21 2.69 -0.62
CA ILE A 60 0.95 1.96 -1.65
C ILE A 60 0.06 1.33 -2.72
N GLY A 61 -1.25 1.29 -2.51
CA GLY A 61 -2.17 0.70 -3.48
C GLY A 61 -3.60 0.83 -3.05
N GLN A 62 -4.51 0.45 -3.93
CA GLN A 62 -5.93 0.55 -3.63
C GLN A 62 -6.79 -0.32 -4.54
N GLU A 63 -8.02 -0.54 -4.11
CA GLU A 63 -9.08 -1.09 -4.92
C GLU A 63 -10.33 -0.28 -4.58
N GLY A 64 -10.71 0.64 -5.46
CA GLY A 64 -11.79 1.56 -5.14
C GLY A 64 -11.42 2.37 -3.90
N ASP A 65 -12.29 2.36 -2.91
CA ASP A 65 -12.06 3.08 -1.65
C ASP A 65 -11.25 2.28 -0.63
N ARG A 66 -11.01 0.99 -0.89
CA ARG A 66 -10.17 0.18 0.00
C ARG A 66 -8.72 0.45 -0.33
N ALA A 67 -7.97 0.86 0.68
CA ALA A 67 -6.59 1.29 0.49
C ALA A 67 -5.62 0.46 1.31
N PHE A 68 -4.38 0.34 0.81
CA PHE A 68 -3.34 -0.48 1.42
C PHE A 68 -2.13 0.37 1.71
N PHE A 69 -1.52 0.14 2.87
CA PHE A 69 -0.50 1.02 3.44
C PHE A 69 0.68 0.25 4.00
N ILE A 70 1.83 0.91 4.06
CA ILE A 70 2.94 0.53 4.94
C ILE A 70 3.02 1.57 6.03
N LYS A 71 3.67 1.22 7.15
CA LYS A 71 3.89 2.15 8.25
C LYS A 71 5.29 2.71 8.13
N LYS A 72 5.42 4.03 8.20
CA LYS A 72 6.72 4.70 8.10
C LYS A 72 7.60 4.30 9.29
N TYR A 73 8.89 4.16 9.01
CA TYR A 73 9.89 3.86 10.05
C TYR A 73 9.59 2.58 10.81
N SER A 74 9.02 1.61 10.11
CA SER A 74 8.63 0.34 10.71
C SER A 74 9.06 -0.81 9.81
N ASP A 75 8.35 -1.95 9.88
CA ASP A 75 8.69 -3.15 9.14
C ASP A 75 7.88 -3.26 7.84
N ASP A 76 7.87 -4.45 7.25
CA ASP A 76 7.21 -4.72 5.97
C ASP A 76 5.72 -5.03 6.09
N THR A 77 5.14 -4.90 7.27
CA THR A 77 3.72 -5.17 7.51
C THR A 77 2.83 -4.33 6.59
N ILE A 78 1.81 -4.96 6.05
CA ILE A 78 0.83 -4.30 5.18
C ILE A 78 -0.45 -4.07 5.96
N TYR A 79 -1.02 -2.87 5.81
CA TYR A 79 -2.23 -2.45 6.50
C TYR A 79 -3.30 -2.06 5.50
N MET A 80 -4.55 -2.08 5.95
CA MET A 80 -5.70 -1.72 5.13
C MET A 80 -6.61 -0.75 5.89
N ASN A 81 -7.19 0.18 5.15
CA ASN A 81 -8.23 1.05 5.67
C ASN A 81 -9.06 1.55 4.50
N ASP A 82 -10.21 2.12 4.80
CA ASP A 82 -11.06 2.75 3.80
C ASP A 82 -10.64 4.20 3.63
N LEU A 83 -10.54 4.67 2.40
CA LEU A 83 -10.12 6.05 2.13
C LEU A 83 -11.08 7.07 2.73
N GLY A 84 -12.35 6.70 2.88
CA GLY A 84 -13.33 7.58 3.51
C GLY A 84 -13.28 7.58 5.03
N ALA A 85 -12.46 6.73 5.63
CA ALA A 85 -12.39 6.57 7.09
C ALA A 85 -11.00 6.94 7.65
N LEU A 86 -10.17 7.57 6.86
CA LEU A 86 -8.82 7.98 7.31
C LEU A 86 -8.94 8.93 8.48
N GLY A 87 -8.11 8.68 9.50
CA GLY A 87 -8.14 9.48 10.72
C GLY A 87 -9.25 9.12 11.68
N SER A 88 -10.21 8.28 11.27
CA SER A 88 -11.35 7.89 12.10
C SER A 88 -11.28 6.46 12.60
N PHE A 89 -10.88 5.52 11.72
CA PHE A 89 -10.77 4.12 12.06
C PHE A 89 -9.31 3.70 12.07
N GLU A 90 -8.99 2.72 12.90
CA GLU A 90 -7.64 2.19 12.97
C GLU A 90 -7.30 1.41 11.71
N MET A 91 -6.02 1.45 11.35
CA MET A 91 -5.50 0.61 10.29
C MET A 91 -5.59 -0.86 10.69
N LYS A 92 -5.99 -1.71 9.76
CA LYS A 92 -6.07 -3.15 10.00
C LYS A 92 -4.83 -3.81 9.42
N ARG A 93 -4.16 -4.61 10.24
CA ARG A 93 -3.00 -5.37 9.79
C ARG A 93 -3.48 -6.52 8.90
N ILE A 94 -2.90 -6.65 7.71
CA ILE A 94 -3.31 -7.68 6.74
C ILE A 94 -2.26 -8.78 6.63
N SER A 95 -0.99 -8.43 6.48
CA SER A 95 0.06 -9.42 6.27
C SER A 95 1.40 -8.88 6.75
N ALA A 96 2.38 -9.78 6.85
CA ALA A 96 3.71 -9.42 7.34
C ALA A 96 4.59 -8.81 6.25
N SER A 97 4.25 -8.98 4.97
CA SER A 97 5.04 -8.43 3.88
C SER A 97 4.17 -8.27 2.64
N ILE A 98 4.71 -7.53 1.66
CA ILE A 98 4.01 -7.28 0.41
C ILE A 98 3.82 -8.58 -0.40
N TYR A 99 4.77 -9.50 -0.35
CA TYR A 99 4.62 -10.75 -1.09
C TYR A 99 3.56 -11.65 -0.46
N GLU A 100 3.50 -11.69 0.87
CA GLU A 100 2.43 -12.42 1.54
C GLU A 100 1.08 -11.78 1.25
N PHE A 101 1.04 -10.46 1.20
CA PHE A 101 -0.18 -9.74 0.86
C PHE A 101 -0.66 -10.09 -0.54
N ILE A 102 0.25 -10.11 -1.51
CA ILE A 102 -0.10 -10.45 -2.89
C ILE A 102 -0.66 -11.87 -2.98
N ASN A 103 -0.01 -12.81 -2.31
CA ASN A 103 -0.48 -14.20 -2.31
C ASN A 103 -1.83 -14.33 -1.62
N TYR A 104 -2.01 -13.65 -0.50
CA TYR A 104 -3.27 -13.68 0.24
C TYR A 104 -4.40 -13.10 -0.62
N ALA A 105 -4.17 -11.96 -1.25
CA ALA A 105 -5.15 -11.33 -2.11
C ALA A 105 -5.50 -12.23 -3.31
N ARG A 106 -4.50 -12.83 -3.91
CA ARG A 106 -4.69 -13.68 -5.07
C ARG A 106 -5.51 -14.94 -4.76
N GLU A 107 -5.25 -15.55 -3.60
CA GLU A 107 -5.85 -16.84 -3.24
C GLU A 107 -7.11 -16.69 -2.40
N TYR A 108 -7.19 -15.65 -1.55
CA TYR A 108 -8.24 -15.52 -0.55
C TYR A 108 -8.87 -14.14 -0.55
N TYR A 109 -9.08 -13.59 -1.74
CA TYR A 109 -9.59 -12.23 -1.89
C TYR A 109 -10.90 -12.02 -1.12
N ASP A 110 -11.84 -12.94 -1.23
CA ASP A 110 -13.15 -12.78 -0.59
C ASP A 110 -13.06 -12.70 0.94
N GLU A 111 -12.11 -13.44 1.52
CA GLU A 111 -11.91 -13.39 2.96
C GLU A 111 -11.22 -12.11 3.37
N MET A 112 -10.25 -11.67 2.57
CA MET A 112 -9.50 -10.46 2.87
C MET A 112 -10.39 -9.23 2.90
N VAL A 113 -11.31 -9.11 1.94
CA VAL A 113 -12.15 -7.91 1.84
C VAL A 113 -13.25 -7.87 2.88
N GLN A 114 -13.43 -8.93 3.66
CA GLN A 114 -14.40 -8.95 4.75
C GLN A 114 -13.78 -8.60 6.09
N LEU A 115 -12.51 -8.30 6.13
CA LEU A 115 -11.82 -7.96 7.38
C LEU A 115 -12.28 -6.60 8.00
#